data_3b4c4ca4298242cfc79cc8c2dc3c4ce9
#
_entry.id   3b4c4ca4298242cfc79cc8c2dc3c4ce9
#
_cell.length_a   1.000
_cell.length_b   1.000
_cell.length_c   1.000
_cell.angle_alpha   90.00
_cell.angle_beta   90.00
_cell.angle_gamma   90.00
#
_symmetry.space_group_name_H-M   'P 1'
#
loop_
_entity.id
_entity.type
_entity.pdbx_description
1 polymer ?
#
loop_
_entity_poly.entity_id
_entity_poly.type
_entity_poly.pdbx_seq_one_letter_code
_entity_poly.pdbx_strand_id
1 'polypeptide(L)'
;MKKLTGIFLNYLIGLLILTACSSNSGSVTPVAITLFPQPTATEVRVLPTPASPGDSITWRDLQITMGQIEITEDFITEFGSTRSPSPGMKFMWVHIQLKNAGQIEIDTPQLENFSVLYAGTELKPTYGHRQAYKDYSTLDPILFPDQDTDAWIRFDIPVAAELKDLLCVFLPESVQIGTSFSSPNYPYSDNKPTYVWKCGP
;
A
#
# COMPACT_ATOMS: atom_id res chain seq x y z
N MET A 1 -0.66 56.18 14.18
CA MET A 1 -1.86 56.80 13.64
C MET A 1 -2.87 55.73 13.34
N LYS A 2 -4.07 55.83 13.99
CA LYS A 2 -5.41 55.23 13.70
C LYS A 2 -5.45 53.69 13.67
N LYS A 3 -5.96 52.93 14.70
CA LYS A 3 -7.34 52.78 15.25
C LYS A 3 -8.38 52.43 14.19
N LEU A 4 -8.97 51.22 14.39
CA LEU A 4 -10.42 50.89 14.47
C LEU A 4 -10.54 49.37 14.57
N THR A 5 -10.91 48.67 15.66
CA THR A 5 -12.17 48.65 16.47
C THR A 5 -13.43 48.35 15.65
N GLY A 6 -14.07 47.26 15.97
CA GLY A 6 -15.42 46.83 15.57
C GLY A 6 -15.60 45.35 15.85
N ILE A 7 -16.02 44.82 16.98
CA ILE A 7 -17.27 44.77 17.78
C ILE A 7 -18.52 44.61 16.91
N PHE A 8 -19.17 43.45 17.08
CA PHE A 8 -20.62 43.20 17.15
C PHE A 8 -20.78 41.67 17.29
N LEU A 9 -21.08 41.04 18.38
CA LEU A 9 -22.22 41.12 19.35
C LEU A 9 -23.60 40.95 18.68
N ASN A 10 -24.30 40.02 19.23
CA ASN A 10 -25.80 39.81 19.20
C ASN A 10 -26.20 38.60 18.35
N TYR A 11 -27.12 37.70 18.75
CA TYR A 11 -28.23 37.62 19.73
C TYR A 11 -28.54 36.16 19.91
N LEU A 12 -28.58 35.51 21.00
CA LEU A 12 -29.57 35.37 22.08
C LEU A 12 -31.06 35.37 21.65
N ILE A 13 -31.76 34.39 22.21
CA ILE A 13 -33.19 34.24 22.43
C ILE A 13 -33.96 33.32 21.47
N GLY A 14 -34.57 32.32 22.12
CA GLY A 14 -35.65 31.53 21.57
C GLY A 14 -36.03 30.31 22.41
N LEU A 15 -36.26 30.53 23.70
CA LEU A 15 -36.93 29.56 24.59
C LEU A 15 -38.41 29.51 24.23
N LEU A 16 -38.94 28.38 23.84
CA LEU A 16 -40.37 28.13 23.83
C LEU A 16 -40.70 26.71 24.29
N ILE A 17 -41.17 26.64 25.50
CA ILE A 17 -41.79 25.52 26.17
C ILE A 17 -43.18 25.32 25.58
N LEU A 18 -43.51 24.14 25.14
CA LEU A 18 -44.89 23.69 25.00
C LEU A 18 -45.05 22.29 25.57
N THR A 19 -45.61 22.26 26.73
CA THR A 19 -46.25 21.12 27.38
C THR A 19 -47.55 20.77 26.68
N ALA A 20 -47.76 19.51 26.32
CA ALA A 20 -49.11 18.97 26.20
C ALA A 20 -49.12 17.46 26.30
N CYS A 21 -49.67 16.98 27.39
CA CYS A 21 -50.62 15.87 27.59
C CYS A 21 -50.45 14.54 26.89
N SER A 22 -50.10 13.57 27.71
CA SER A 22 -50.80 12.33 28.02
C SER A 22 -51.80 11.79 26.98
N SER A 23 -51.45 10.64 26.40
CA SER A 23 -52.38 9.55 26.17
C SER A 23 -51.65 8.22 26.23
N ASN A 24 -52.06 7.46 27.25
CA ASN A 24 -51.59 6.15 27.56
C ASN A 24 -52.17 5.14 26.53
N SER A 25 -51.40 4.77 25.54
CA SER A 25 -51.72 3.65 24.67
C SER A 25 -50.57 2.69 24.80
N GLY A 26 -50.84 1.55 25.43
CA GLY A 26 -49.88 0.46 25.58
C GLY A 26 -49.34 0.01 24.21
N SER A 27 -48.24 0.60 23.80
CA SER A 27 -47.48 0.16 22.65
C SER A 27 -46.54 -0.94 23.10
N VAL A 28 -46.80 -2.15 22.63
CA VAL A 28 -45.87 -3.26 22.71
C VAL A 28 -44.65 -2.83 21.89
N THR A 29 -43.61 -2.45 22.59
CA THR A 29 -42.34 -2.09 21.95
C THR A 29 -41.78 -3.33 21.27
N PRO A 30 -41.60 -3.35 19.92
CA PRO A 30 -40.92 -4.46 19.29
C PRO A 30 -39.48 -4.49 19.85
N VAL A 31 -39.14 -5.62 20.45
CA VAL A 31 -37.76 -5.89 20.85
C VAL A 31 -36.91 -5.84 19.59
N ALA A 32 -36.09 -4.80 19.47
CA ALA A 32 -35.11 -4.72 18.40
C ALA A 32 -34.15 -5.91 18.57
N ILE A 33 -34.29 -6.89 17.70
CA ILE A 33 -33.31 -7.98 17.59
C ILE A 33 -32.03 -7.29 17.11
N THR A 34 -31.10 -7.06 18.01
CA THR A 34 -29.76 -6.60 17.65
C THR A 34 -29.12 -7.77 16.87
N LEU A 35 -29.16 -7.68 15.55
CA LEU A 35 -28.39 -8.57 14.70
C LEU A 35 -26.93 -8.29 15.04
N PHE A 36 -26.31 -9.18 15.81
CA PHE A 36 -24.87 -9.18 15.96
C PHE A 36 -24.28 -9.26 14.57
N PRO A 37 -23.30 -8.38 14.21
CA PRO A 37 -22.65 -8.49 12.93
C PRO A 37 -22.08 -9.91 12.84
N GLN A 38 -22.56 -10.66 11.86
CA GLN A 38 -22.06 -11.99 11.57
C GLN A 38 -20.57 -11.79 11.21
N PRO A 39 -19.64 -12.54 11.84
CA PRO A 39 -18.24 -12.41 11.49
C PRO A 39 -18.10 -12.65 9.98
N THR A 40 -17.70 -11.64 9.26
CA THR A 40 -17.37 -11.75 7.84
C THR A 40 -16.26 -12.79 7.77
N ALA A 41 -16.50 -13.88 7.07
CA ALA A 41 -15.48 -14.89 6.84
C ALA A 41 -14.26 -14.17 6.24
N THR A 42 -13.16 -14.15 6.95
CA THR A 42 -11.91 -13.62 6.44
C THR A 42 -11.52 -14.51 5.27
N GLU A 43 -11.54 -13.96 4.08
CA GLU A 43 -11.13 -14.68 2.86
C GLU A 43 -9.70 -15.16 3.06
N VAL A 44 -9.51 -16.47 3.15
CA VAL A 44 -8.19 -17.07 3.30
C VAL A 44 -7.51 -16.94 1.93
N ARG A 45 -6.62 -15.96 1.82
CA ARG A 45 -5.85 -15.74 0.61
C ARG A 45 -4.83 -16.87 0.46
N VAL A 46 -5.03 -17.75 -0.49
CA VAL A 46 -4.04 -18.78 -0.85
C VAL A 46 -2.94 -18.11 -1.66
N LEU A 47 -1.75 -18.07 -1.11
CA LEU A 47 -0.58 -17.54 -1.82
C LEU A 47 -0.09 -18.56 -2.87
N PRO A 48 0.36 -18.10 -4.03
CA PRO A 48 1.03 -18.96 -5.01
C PRO A 48 2.36 -19.48 -4.46
N THR A 49 2.92 -20.49 -5.12
CA THR A 49 4.27 -20.98 -4.80
C THR A 49 5.27 -19.85 -5.01
N PRO A 50 6.05 -19.49 -3.98
CA PRO A 50 7.01 -18.40 -4.10
C PRO A 50 8.13 -18.72 -5.10
N ALA A 51 8.49 -17.76 -5.93
CA ALA A 51 9.69 -17.76 -6.74
C ALA A 51 10.94 -17.61 -5.86
N SER A 52 12.10 -17.97 -6.37
CA SER A 52 13.38 -17.78 -5.69
C SER A 52 13.86 -16.31 -5.82
N PRO A 53 14.73 -15.84 -4.92
CA PRO A 53 15.40 -14.55 -5.10
C PRO A 53 16.15 -14.53 -6.45
N GLY A 54 16.01 -13.46 -7.20
CA GLY A 54 16.61 -13.31 -8.53
C GLY A 54 15.79 -13.89 -9.68
N ASP A 55 14.77 -14.68 -9.40
CA ASP A 55 13.85 -15.14 -10.45
C ASP A 55 12.96 -13.97 -10.94
N SER A 56 12.75 -13.92 -12.24
CA SER A 56 11.85 -12.97 -12.86
C SER A 56 10.45 -13.59 -12.98
N ILE A 57 9.43 -12.79 -12.69
CA ILE A 57 8.04 -13.10 -13.04
C ILE A 57 7.60 -12.20 -14.18
N THR A 58 6.62 -12.65 -14.92
CA THR A 58 6.01 -11.84 -15.98
C THR A 58 4.52 -11.67 -15.69
N TRP A 59 4.10 -10.44 -15.60
CA TRP A 59 2.69 -10.09 -15.56
C TRP A 59 2.35 -9.28 -16.82
N ARG A 60 1.62 -9.90 -17.73
CA ARG A 60 1.41 -9.39 -19.08
C ARG A 60 2.77 -9.16 -19.76
N ASP A 61 3.05 -7.93 -20.18
CA ASP A 61 4.32 -7.56 -20.82
C ASP A 61 5.35 -6.97 -19.83
N LEU A 62 4.98 -6.83 -18.56
CA LEU A 62 5.87 -6.37 -17.51
C LEU A 62 6.62 -7.54 -16.89
N GLN A 63 7.93 -7.56 -17.05
CA GLN A 63 8.83 -8.46 -16.36
C GLN A 63 9.37 -7.79 -15.10
N ILE A 64 9.26 -8.48 -13.96
CA ILE A 64 9.69 -7.99 -12.66
C ILE A 64 10.67 -9.00 -12.07
N THR A 65 11.84 -8.51 -11.69
CA THR A 65 12.84 -9.30 -10.98
C THR A 65 13.06 -8.71 -9.61
N MET A 66 12.92 -9.53 -8.59
CA MET A 66 13.30 -9.17 -7.23
C MET A 66 14.73 -9.60 -7.01
N GLY A 67 15.64 -8.63 -6.98
CA GLY A 67 17.08 -8.83 -6.94
C GLY A 67 17.62 -8.94 -5.52
N GLN A 68 18.67 -8.18 -5.25
CA GLN A 68 19.35 -8.17 -3.97
C GLN A 68 18.45 -7.64 -2.85
N ILE A 69 18.61 -8.22 -1.65
CA ILE A 69 17.96 -7.75 -0.43
C ILE A 69 19.02 -7.44 0.61
N GLU A 70 18.92 -6.28 1.23
CA GLU A 70 19.82 -5.85 2.29
C GLU A 70 19.06 -5.53 3.57
N ILE A 71 19.64 -5.88 4.70
CA ILE A 71 19.16 -5.51 6.04
C ILE A 71 20.14 -4.52 6.64
N THR A 72 19.62 -3.40 7.16
CA THR A 72 20.44 -2.40 7.84
C THR A 72 19.77 -1.91 9.13
N GLU A 73 20.57 -1.55 10.12
CA GLU A 73 20.10 -0.95 11.36
C GLU A 73 19.94 0.58 11.22
N ASP A 74 20.68 1.17 10.28
CA ASP A 74 20.60 2.58 9.92
C ASP A 74 20.92 2.79 8.43
N PHE A 75 20.77 4.01 7.96
CA PHE A 75 21.25 4.41 6.64
C PHE A 75 21.55 5.91 6.59
N ILE A 76 22.40 6.29 5.63
CA ILE A 76 22.67 7.68 5.33
C ILE A 76 21.73 8.13 4.21
N THR A 77 20.99 9.20 4.45
CA THR A 77 20.11 9.83 3.47
C THR A 77 20.93 10.54 2.38
N GLU A 78 20.32 10.86 1.26
CA GLU A 78 20.93 11.68 0.20
C GLU A 78 21.43 13.04 0.69
N PHE A 79 20.86 13.56 1.80
CA PHE A 79 21.28 14.80 2.45
C PHE A 79 22.39 14.60 3.50
N GLY A 80 22.95 13.41 3.64
CA GLY A 80 24.02 13.09 4.57
C GLY A 80 23.58 12.88 6.03
N SER A 81 22.28 12.84 6.31
CA SER A 81 21.75 12.58 7.65
C SER A 81 21.63 11.08 7.90
N THR A 82 22.01 10.62 9.08
CA THR A 82 21.75 9.24 9.50
C THR A 82 20.30 9.07 9.92
N ARG A 83 19.66 7.99 9.48
CA ARG A 83 18.33 7.57 9.90
C ARG A 83 18.41 6.24 10.59
N SER A 84 17.80 6.14 11.76
CA SER A 84 17.62 4.91 12.51
C SER A 84 16.15 4.47 12.47
N PRO A 85 15.85 3.18 12.54
CA PRO A 85 14.50 2.69 12.54
C PRO A 85 13.81 2.98 13.88
N SER A 86 12.49 2.79 13.92
CA SER A 86 11.74 2.80 15.17
C SER A 86 12.24 1.69 16.11
N PRO A 87 12.14 1.86 17.45
CA PRO A 87 12.51 0.82 18.39
C PRO A 87 11.86 -0.54 18.06
N GLY A 88 12.66 -1.60 18.03
CA GLY A 88 12.19 -2.96 17.69
C GLY A 88 12.07 -3.24 16.19
N MET A 89 12.45 -2.30 15.33
CA MET A 89 12.44 -2.42 13.87
C MET A 89 13.87 -2.35 13.31
N LYS A 90 14.03 -2.81 12.07
CA LYS A 90 15.22 -2.65 11.23
C LYS A 90 14.79 -2.39 9.80
N PHE A 91 15.66 -1.83 8.99
CA PHE A 91 15.38 -1.56 7.58
C PHE A 91 15.69 -2.76 6.71
N MET A 92 14.81 -3.04 5.79
CA MET A 92 14.99 -3.99 4.70
C MET A 92 14.88 -3.22 3.39
N TRP A 93 15.88 -3.39 2.55
CA TRP A 93 15.96 -2.81 1.22
C TRP A 93 15.86 -3.90 0.18
N VAL A 94 14.94 -3.74 -0.76
CA VAL A 94 14.68 -4.70 -1.83
C VAL A 94 14.96 -4.05 -3.16
N HIS A 95 15.90 -4.61 -3.92
CA HIS A 95 16.20 -4.17 -5.28
C HIS A 95 15.17 -4.75 -6.25
N ILE A 96 14.49 -3.88 -6.97
CA ILE A 96 13.48 -4.25 -7.98
C ILE A 96 14.00 -3.84 -9.35
N GLN A 97 13.95 -4.76 -10.30
CA GLN A 97 14.20 -4.50 -11.71
C GLN A 97 12.90 -4.68 -12.47
N LEU A 98 12.58 -3.74 -13.33
CA LEU A 98 11.39 -3.73 -14.17
C LEU A 98 11.83 -3.69 -15.63
N LYS A 99 11.17 -4.47 -16.48
CA LYS A 99 11.36 -4.42 -17.93
C LYS A 99 10.01 -4.49 -18.63
N ASN A 100 9.78 -3.57 -19.55
CA ASN A 100 8.67 -3.68 -20.48
C ASN A 100 9.13 -4.55 -21.67
N ALA A 101 8.68 -5.80 -21.71
CA ALA A 101 8.97 -6.74 -22.81
C ALA A 101 7.93 -6.69 -23.93
N GLY A 102 6.97 -5.76 -23.84
CA GLY A 102 5.89 -5.58 -24.83
C GLY A 102 6.22 -4.59 -25.92
N GLN A 103 5.19 -4.32 -26.75
CA GLN A 103 5.27 -3.42 -27.88
C GLN A 103 4.60 -2.05 -27.62
N ILE A 104 3.98 -1.89 -26.46
CA ILE A 104 3.29 -0.67 -26.04
C ILE A 104 3.85 -0.18 -24.71
N GLU A 105 3.69 1.10 -24.44
CA GLU A 105 4.02 1.67 -23.13
C GLU A 105 3.15 1.08 -22.02
N ILE A 106 3.71 0.94 -20.84
CA ILE A 106 3.01 0.49 -19.64
C ILE A 106 3.31 1.41 -18.48
N ASP A 107 2.34 1.56 -17.58
CA ASP A 107 2.57 2.30 -16.34
C ASP A 107 3.53 1.53 -15.43
N THR A 108 4.49 2.25 -14.87
CA THR A 108 5.34 1.72 -13.80
C THR A 108 4.47 1.38 -12.60
N PRO A 109 4.59 0.16 -12.03
CA PRO A 109 3.83 -0.21 -10.82
C PRO A 109 4.03 0.82 -9.72
N GLN A 110 2.97 1.12 -8.99
CA GLN A 110 3.06 2.00 -7.84
C GLN A 110 3.77 1.30 -6.68
N LEU A 111 4.37 2.09 -5.79
CA LEU A 111 5.06 1.56 -4.62
C LEU A 111 4.15 0.65 -3.78
N GLU A 112 2.88 1.01 -3.68
CA GLU A 112 1.82 0.29 -2.93
C GLU A 112 1.47 -1.08 -3.52
N ASN A 113 1.90 -1.37 -4.76
CA ASN A 113 1.76 -2.69 -5.35
C ASN A 113 2.70 -3.73 -4.72
N PHE A 114 3.71 -3.28 -4.00
CA PHE A 114 4.67 -4.14 -3.32
C PHE A 114 4.38 -4.20 -1.83
N SER A 115 4.64 -5.35 -1.24
CA SER A 115 4.57 -5.55 0.20
C SER A 115 5.49 -6.68 0.64
N VAL A 116 5.67 -6.82 1.95
CA VAL A 116 6.39 -7.92 2.57
C VAL A 116 5.45 -8.60 3.57
N LEU A 117 5.37 -9.93 3.52
CA LEU A 117 4.63 -10.71 4.50
C LEU A 117 5.58 -11.26 5.55
N TYR A 118 5.26 -11.05 6.82
CA TYR A 118 5.93 -11.61 7.98
C TYR A 118 4.92 -12.15 8.97
N ALA A 119 5.01 -13.44 9.29
CA ALA A 119 4.10 -14.11 10.25
C ALA A 119 2.60 -13.81 9.97
N GLY A 120 2.20 -13.78 8.70
CA GLY A 120 0.83 -13.50 8.27
C GLY A 120 0.44 -12.02 8.27
N THR A 121 1.34 -11.12 8.67
CA THR A 121 1.11 -9.67 8.63
C THR A 121 1.74 -9.06 7.38
N GLU A 122 0.96 -8.23 6.68
CA GLU A 122 1.43 -7.48 5.52
C GLU A 122 2.10 -6.17 5.97
N LEU A 123 3.38 -6.02 5.61
CA LEU A 123 4.18 -4.82 5.86
C LEU A 123 4.24 -4.01 4.56
N LYS A 124 3.85 -2.75 4.64
CA LYS A 124 3.84 -1.83 3.49
C LYS A 124 5.21 -1.18 3.29
N PRO A 125 5.53 -0.77 2.05
CA PRO A 125 6.74 0.00 1.80
C PRO A 125 6.72 1.32 2.54
N THR A 126 7.90 1.79 2.87
CA THR A 126 8.09 3.09 3.52
C THR A 126 9.03 3.96 2.70
N TYR A 127 8.86 5.28 2.78
CA TYR A 127 9.72 6.21 2.08
C TYR A 127 11.13 6.22 2.69
N GLY A 128 12.15 6.32 1.82
CA GLY A 128 13.52 6.45 2.27
C GLY A 128 14.49 6.62 1.12
N HIS A 129 15.07 7.80 1.00
CA HIS A 129 16.11 8.11 0.03
C HIS A 129 17.48 7.80 0.66
N ARG A 130 18.04 6.65 0.34
CA ARG A 130 19.37 6.25 0.79
C ARG A 130 20.42 6.76 -0.21
N GLN A 131 21.47 7.36 0.29
CA GLN A 131 22.61 7.75 -0.53
C GLN A 131 23.12 6.54 -1.34
N ALA A 132 23.41 6.73 -2.59
CA ALA A 132 23.85 5.73 -3.55
C ALA A 132 22.79 4.71 -4.03
N TYR A 133 21.54 4.81 -3.58
CA TYR A 133 20.44 3.98 -4.10
C TYR A 133 19.44 4.83 -4.85
N LYS A 134 19.02 4.39 -6.02
CA LYS A 134 17.89 4.97 -6.72
C LYS A 134 16.61 4.54 -6.00
N ASP A 135 15.89 5.50 -5.46
CA ASP A 135 14.62 5.22 -4.77
C ASP A 135 13.52 4.87 -5.79
N TYR A 136 12.70 3.87 -5.47
CA TYR A 136 11.62 3.42 -6.35
C TYR A 136 10.63 4.54 -6.69
N SER A 137 10.36 5.43 -5.75
CA SER A 137 9.44 6.56 -5.94
C SER A 137 9.93 7.60 -6.94
N THR A 138 11.18 7.50 -7.37
CA THR A 138 11.79 8.40 -8.38
C THR A 138 11.79 7.83 -9.79
N LEU A 139 11.21 6.64 -9.98
CA LEU A 139 11.08 6.05 -11.31
C LEU A 139 10.12 6.84 -12.19
N ASP A 140 10.39 6.83 -13.48
CA ASP A 140 9.47 7.38 -14.46
C ASP A 140 8.12 6.64 -14.38
N PRO A 141 7.00 7.36 -14.47
CA PRO A 141 5.68 6.75 -14.34
C PRO A 141 5.32 5.82 -15.49
N ILE A 142 6.07 5.87 -16.59
CA ILE A 142 5.83 5.11 -17.81
C ILE A 142 7.11 4.38 -18.22
N LEU A 143 6.98 3.11 -18.58
CA LEU A 143 8.03 2.31 -19.21
C LEU A 143 7.69 2.12 -20.69
N PHE A 144 8.56 2.62 -21.56
CA PHE A 144 8.43 2.42 -23.01
C PHE A 144 8.80 0.98 -23.42
N PRO A 145 8.41 0.54 -24.63
CA PRO A 145 8.81 -0.78 -25.14
C PRO A 145 10.32 -1.02 -25.02
N ASP A 146 10.71 -2.22 -24.63
CA ASP A 146 12.09 -2.66 -24.39
C ASP A 146 12.85 -1.87 -23.32
N GLN A 147 12.24 -0.90 -22.67
CA GLN A 147 12.86 -0.17 -21.57
C GLN A 147 12.98 -1.05 -20.33
N ASP A 148 14.14 -0.98 -19.70
CA ASP A 148 14.39 -1.52 -18.38
C ASP A 148 14.77 -0.40 -17.40
N THR A 149 14.44 -0.60 -16.14
CA THR A 149 14.80 0.28 -15.03
C THR A 149 14.92 -0.53 -13.75
N ASP A 150 15.65 0.02 -12.79
CA ASP A 150 15.80 -0.59 -11.47
C ASP A 150 15.76 0.46 -10.37
N ALA A 151 15.38 0.04 -9.18
CA ALA A 151 15.35 0.89 -8.01
C ALA A 151 15.22 0.07 -6.72
N TRP A 152 15.30 0.74 -5.58
CA TRP A 152 15.20 0.13 -4.28
C TRP A 152 13.91 0.53 -3.57
N ILE A 153 13.28 -0.44 -2.94
CA ILE A 153 12.12 -0.25 -2.05
C ILE A 153 12.56 -0.50 -0.61
N ARG A 154 12.16 0.37 0.30
CA ARG A 154 12.40 0.20 1.73
C ARG A 154 11.18 -0.34 2.45
N PHE A 155 11.43 -1.25 3.37
CA PHE A 155 10.46 -1.74 4.35
C PHE A 155 11.03 -1.60 5.75
N ASP A 156 10.17 -1.29 6.70
CA ASP A 156 10.49 -1.37 8.12
C ASP A 156 9.98 -2.72 8.63
N ILE A 157 10.89 -3.59 9.04
CA ILE A 157 10.57 -4.96 9.45
C ILE A 157 10.95 -5.16 10.93
N PRO A 158 10.28 -6.05 11.68
CA PRO A 158 10.65 -6.38 13.05
C PRO A 158 12.09 -6.87 13.14
N VAL A 159 12.79 -6.48 14.20
CA VAL A 159 14.19 -6.89 14.45
C VAL A 159 14.34 -8.41 14.50
N ALA A 160 13.31 -9.12 14.99
CA ALA A 160 13.28 -10.58 15.06
C ALA A 160 13.07 -11.28 13.70
N ALA A 161 12.64 -10.55 12.65
CA ALA A 161 12.38 -11.15 11.35
C ALA A 161 13.70 -11.53 10.67
N GLU A 162 13.79 -12.75 10.15
CA GLU A 162 14.91 -13.21 9.31
C GLU A 162 14.45 -13.29 7.85
N LEU A 163 15.36 -13.14 6.89
CA LEU A 163 15.02 -13.16 5.46
C LEU A 163 14.27 -14.42 5.02
N LYS A 164 14.59 -15.56 5.64
CA LYS A 164 13.93 -16.85 5.36
C LYS A 164 12.45 -16.86 5.75
N ASP A 165 12.04 -15.99 6.70
CA ASP A 165 10.67 -15.91 7.24
C ASP A 165 9.82 -14.87 6.48
N LEU A 166 10.42 -14.20 5.52
CA LEU A 166 9.80 -13.10 4.77
C LEU A 166 9.45 -13.54 3.35
N LEU A 167 8.30 -13.09 2.90
CA LEU A 167 7.86 -13.22 1.52
C LEU A 167 7.64 -11.81 0.94
N CYS A 168 8.27 -11.55 -0.19
CA CYS A 168 8.07 -10.34 -0.95
C CYS A 168 6.90 -10.56 -1.92
N VAL A 169 5.97 -9.61 -1.98
CA VAL A 169 4.72 -9.75 -2.72
C VAL A 169 4.54 -8.60 -3.69
N PHE A 170 4.08 -8.92 -4.89
CA PHE A 170 3.64 -7.95 -5.89
C PHE A 170 2.17 -8.19 -6.25
N LEU A 171 1.38 -7.10 -6.22
CA LEU A 171 -0.05 -7.07 -6.50
C LEU A 171 -0.33 -6.08 -7.63
N PRO A 172 -0.48 -6.52 -8.88
CA PRO A 172 -0.57 -5.63 -10.04
C PRO A 172 -1.93 -4.96 -10.26
N GLU A 173 -2.84 -4.96 -9.31
CA GLU A 173 -4.23 -4.50 -9.49
C GLU A 173 -4.36 -3.08 -10.04
N SER A 174 -3.43 -2.21 -9.69
CA SER A 174 -3.44 -0.81 -10.12
C SER A 174 -2.55 -0.54 -11.33
N VAL A 175 -1.82 -1.54 -11.83
CA VAL A 175 -0.96 -1.34 -13.02
C VAL A 175 -1.83 -1.29 -14.28
N GLN A 176 -1.84 -0.14 -14.93
CA GLN A 176 -2.49 0.06 -16.20
C GLN A 176 -1.51 -0.28 -17.34
N ILE A 177 -2.04 -0.86 -18.41
CA ILE A 177 -1.25 -1.16 -19.61
C ILE A 177 -1.82 -0.37 -20.77
N GLY A 178 -0.96 0.51 -21.31
CA GLY A 178 -1.29 1.41 -22.40
C GLY A 178 -2.09 2.64 -22.00
N THR A 179 -1.91 3.73 -22.68
CA THR A 179 -2.61 5.01 -22.48
C THR A 179 -4.08 4.96 -22.90
N SER A 180 -4.51 3.88 -23.50
CA SER A 180 -5.87 3.69 -23.96
C SER A 180 -6.72 3.02 -22.88
N PHE A 181 -7.49 3.82 -22.15
CA PHE A 181 -8.52 3.39 -21.19
C PHE A 181 -9.57 2.42 -21.76
N SER A 182 -9.42 1.97 -22.98
CA SER A 182 -10.39 1.24 -23.76
C SER A 182 -9.82 0.03 -24.48
N SER A 183 -8.85 -0.68 -23.89
CA SER A 183 -8.58 -2.03 -24.38
C SER A 183 -9.57 -3.01 -23.72
N PRO A 184 -10.73 -3.27 -24.34
CA PRO A 184 -11.77 -4.12 -23.74
C PRO A 184 -11.43 -5.62 -23.76
N ASN A 185 -10.22 -5.98 -24.18
CA ASN A 185 -9.88 -7.36 -24.52
C ASN A 185 -8.90 -8.06 -23.58
N TYR A 186 -8.56 -7.45 -22.45
CA TYR A 186 -7.91 -8.22 -21.40
C TYR A 186 -8.98 -8.79 -20.49
N PRO A 187 -9.16 -10.11 -20.44
CA PRO A 187 -10.06 -10.72 -19.50
C PRO A 187 -9.46 -10.48 -18.10
N TYR A 188 -10.00 -9.49 -17.41
CA TYR A 188 -9.88 -9.45 -15.95
C TYR A 188 -10.58 -10.71 -15.44
N SER A 189 -9.81 -11.73 -15.12
CA SER A 189 -10.33 -12.75 -14.24
C SER A 189 -10.47 -12.14 -12.86
N ASP A 190 -11.57 -12.39 -12.16
CA ASP A 190 -11.83 -11.92 -10.79
C ASP A 190 -10.77 -12.44 -9.78
N ASN A 191 -9.88 -13.30 -10.21
CA ASN A 191 -8.72 -13.76 -9.47
C ASN A 191 -7.58 -12.74 -9.65
N LYS A 192 -7.52 -11.82 -8.73
CA LYS A 192 -6.43 -10.83 -8.62
C LYS A 192 -5.09 -11.53 -8.60
N PRO A 193 -4.25 -11.38 -9.63
CA PRO A 193 -2.97 -12.06 -9.66
C PRO A 193 -2.10 -11.59 -8.50
N THR A 194 -1.46 -12.53 -7.85
CA THR A 194 -0.51 -12.28 -6.77
C THR A 194 0.77 -12.99 -7.11
N TYR A 195 1.87 -12.29 -7.05
CA TYR A 195 3.20 -12.84 -7.29
C TYR A 195 4.00 -12.76 -6.01
N VAL A 196 4.73 -13.81 -5.72
CA VAL A 196 5.44 -13.96 -4.44
C VAL A 196 6.85 -14.46 -4.69
N TRP A 197 7.81 -13.90 -3.98
CA TRP A 197 9.19 -14.39 -3.90
C TRP A 197 9.56 -14.68 -2.46
N LYS A 198 10.45 -15.63 -2.25
CA LYS A 198 11.18 -15.72 -1.00
C LYS A 198 12.12 -14.53 -0.90
N CYS A 199 12.25 -13.94 0.29
CA CYS A 199 13.23 -12.89 0.49
C CYS A 199 14.62 -13.45 0.88
N GLY A 200 14.70 -14.70 1.27
CA GLY A 200 15.95 -15.43 1.58
C GLY A 200 16.05 -16.76 0.85
N PRO A 201 17.24 -17.37 0.84
CA PRO A 201 17.49 -18.67 0.25
C PRO A 201 16.71 -19.78 0.94
#